data_a9b4bd0d60a4d805019db35d27669134
#
_entry.id   a9b4bd0d60a4d805019db35d27669134
#
_cell.length_a   1.000
_cell.length_b   1.000
_cell.length_c   1.000
_cell.angle_alpha   90.00
_cell.angle_beta   90.00
_cell.angle_gamma   90.00
#
_symmetry.space_group_name_H-M   'P 1'
#
loop_
_entity.id
_entity.type
_entity.pdbx_description
1 polymer ?
#
loop_
_entity_poly.entity_id
_entity_poly.type
_entity_poly.pdbx_seq_one_letter_code
_entity_poly.pdbx_strand_id
1 'polypeptide(L)'
;MDNLKIYNVVANVPENAKKTITAGRIKGMTDINPMWRIKTLTEQFGVCGYGWKYIITDKQIIEGADGVVCAFVDIDLFVKIDGEWSEAIQGTGGSQFVSVERNGKYTNDECFKMALTDALSVACKSLGIGANVYWAGGGSKYDTPSKETPPTPPKQDKPKVKTPRDLLIAKLKEKGIDPVAYAKEKGLTKDTPEETYKKLLAELEV
;
A
#
# COMPACT_ATOMS: atom_id res chain seq x y z
N MET A 1 23.33 -10.74 -26.06
CA MET A 1 22.55 -11.05 -24.83
C MET A 1 21.30 -10.17 -24.83
N ASP A 2 20.10 -10.72 -24.63
CA ASP A 2 18.88 -9.88 -24.48
C ASP A 2 18.87 -9.32 -23.05
N ASN A 3 19.21 -8.05 -22.91
CA ASN A 3 19.33 -7.36 -21.63
C ASN A 3 17.98 -7.24 -20.88
N LEU A 4 16.85 -7.37 -21.57
CA LEU A 4 15.51 -7.30 -20.98
C LEU A 4 14.92 -8.67 -20.66
N LYS A 5 15.61 -9.77 -20.97
CA LYS A 5 15.09 -11.14 -20.80
C LYS A 5 14.59 -11.40 -19.38
N ILE A 6 15.42 -11.11 -18.38
CA ILE A 6 15.05 -11.30 -16.95
C ILE A 6 13.97 -10.29 -16.56
N TYR A 7 14.18 -9.00 -16.87
CA TYR A 7 13.25 -7.93 -16.54
C TYR A 7 11.82 -8.23 -17.00
N ASN A 8 11.64 -8.62 -18.26
CA ASN A 8 10.32 -8.89 -18.84
C ASN A 8 9.59 -10.05 -18.17
N VAL A 9 10.31 -11.03 -17.64
CA VAL A 9 9.74 -12.19 -16.94
C VAL A 9 9.32 -11.81 -15.51
N VAL A 10 10.10 -10.98 -14.80
CA VAL A 10 9.92 -10.71 -13.36
C VAL A 10 9.17 -9.42 -13.04
N ALA A 11 8.89 -8.60 -14.07
CA ALA A 11 8.24 -7.29 -13.86
C ALA A 11 6.78 -7.39 -13.39
N ASN A 12 6.06 -8.43 -13.81
CA ASN A 12 4.65 -8.62 -13.49
C ASN A 12 4.45 -9.36 -12.18
N VAL A 13 3.82 -8.70 -11.21
CA VAL A 13 3.42 -9.31 -9.94
C VAL A 13 2.02 -9.91 -10.10
N PRO A 14 1.81 -11.20 -9.78
CA PRO A 14 0.48 -11.81 -9.82
C PRO A 14 -0.44 -11.22 -8.72
N GLU A 15 -1.75 -11.23 -8.95
CA GLU A 15 -2.71 -10.59 -8.04
C GLU A 15 -2.68 -11.16 -6.62
N ASN A 16 -2.43 -12.47 -6.47
CA ASN A 16 -2.32 -13.12 -5.16
C ASN A 16 -1.05 -12.73 -4.36
N ALA A 17 -0.09 -12.07 -5.00
CA ALA A 17 1.10 -11.51 -4.35
C ALA A 17 1.03 -10.00 -4.13
N LYS A 18 -0.09 -9.35 -4.49
CA LYS A 18 -0.37 -7.93 -4.28
C LYS A 18 -1.35 -7.73 -3.14
N LYS A 19 -1.16 -6.65 -2.39
CA LYS A 19 -2.11 -6.21 -1.36
C LYS A 19 -2.19 -4.69 -1.38
N THR A 20 -3.42 -4.15 -1.42
CA THR A 20 -3.60 -2.71 -1.26
C THR A 20 -3.42 -2.31 0.19
N ILE A 21 -2.60 -1.30 0.43
CA ILE A 21 -2.39 -0.72 1.76
C ILE A 21 -3.62 0.12 2.12
N THR A 22 -4.29 -0.23 3.22
CA THR A 22 -5.59 0.35 3.60
C THR A 22 -5.49 1.51 4.58
N ALA A 23 -4.32 1.73 5.19
CA ALA A 23 -4.12 2.73 6.24
C ALA A 23 -2.76 3.43 6.15
N GLY A 24 -2.61 4.53 6.91
CA GLY A 24 -1.36 5.28 7.02
C GLY A 24 -1.05 6.19 5.84
N ARG A 25 0.18 6.72 5.82
CA ARG A 25 0.66 7.72 4.84
C ARG A 25 0.68 7.20 3.40
N ILE A 26 0.84 5.89 3.22
CA ILE A 26 0.93 5.22 1.92
C ILE A 26 -0.36 4.46 1.57
N LYS A 27 -1.49 4.85 2.15
CA LYS A 27 -2.81 4.29 1.82
C LYS A 27 -3.10 4.39 0.32
N GLY A 28 -3.57 3.29 -0.27
CA GLY A 28 -3.87 3.18 -1.70
C GLY A 28 -2.70 2.65 -2.53
N MET A 29 -1.49 2.61 -2.00
CA MET A 29 -0.35 1.99 -2.68
C MET A 29 -0.44 0.46 -2.62
N THR A 30 0.24 -0.19 -3.56
CA THR A 30 0.32 -1.65 -3.62
C THR A 30 1.55 -2.13 -2.86
N ASP A 31 1.33 -3.00 -1.89
CA ASP A 31 2.38 -3.80 -1.25
C ASP A 31 2.56 -5.12 -2.01
N ILE A 32 3.80 -5.56 -2.15
CA ILE A 32 4.16 -6.83 -2.78
C ILE A 32 4.63 -7.79 -1.70
N ASN A 33 4.01 -8.97 -1.65
CA ASN A 33 4.40 -10.02 -0.70
C ASN A 33 5.91 -10.32 -0.83
N PRO A 34 6.71 -10.16 0.25
CA PRO A 34 8.15 -10.39 0.19
C PRO A 34 8.52 -11.83 -0.22
N MET A 35 7.72 -12.81 0.15
CA MET A 35 7.96 -14.21 -0.22
C MET A 35 7.83 -14.44 -1.72
N TRP A 36 7.02 -13.64 -2.43
CA TRP A 36 6.98 -13.70 -3.89
C TRP A 36 8.31 -13.26 -4.51
N ARG A 37 8.97 -12.24 -3.96
CA ARG A 37 10.30 -11.82 -4.43
C ARG A 37 11.35 -12.91 -4.23
N ILE A 38 11.35 -13.57 -3.06
CA ILE A 38 12.23 -14.70 -2.76
C ILE A 38 11.96 -15.86 -3.72
N LYS A 39 10.69 -16.17 -3.98
CA LYS A 39 10.30 -17.18 -4.97
C LYS A 39 10.83 -16.82 -6.37
N THR A 40 10.65 -15.58 -6.79
CA THR A 40 11.11 -15.09 -8.10
C THR A 40 12.63 -15.17 -8.23
N LEU A 41 13.38 -14.76 -7.20
CA LEU A 41 14.84 -14.95 -7.18
C LEU A 41 15.22 -16.41 -7.34
N THR A 42 14.52 -17.30 -6.64
CA THR A 42 14.79 -18.75 -6.71
C THR A 42 14.42 -19.34 -8.08
N GLU A 43 13.32 -18.91 -8.68
CA GLU A 43 12.90 -19.35 -10.02
C GLU A 43 13.86 -18.90 -11.13
N GLN A 44 14.41 -17.69 -11.00
CA GLN A 44 15.28 -17.13 -12.04
C GLN A 44 16.73 -17.55 -11.89
N PHE A 45 17.25 -17.66 -10.68
CA PHE A 45 18.68 -17.82 -10.42
C PHE A 45 19.04 -19.13 -9.70
N GLY A 46 18.07 -19.84 -9.13
CA GLY A 46 18.29 -21.05 -8.34
C GLY A 46 18.15 -20.81 -6.84
N VAL A 47 18.52 -21.80 -6.03
CA VAL A 47 18.35 -21.77 -4.57
C VAL A 47 19.27 -20.74 -3.91
N CYS A 48 18.78 -20.09 -2.86
CA CYS A 48 19.57 -19.17 -2.04
C CYS A 48 20.87 -19.83 -1.54
N GLY A 49 21.98 -19.12 -1.65
CA GLY A 49 23.32 -19.61 -1.35
C GLY A 49 24.04 -20.21 -2.56
N TYR A 50 23.32 -20.70 -3.57
CA TYR A 50 23.88 -21.32 -4.79
C TYR A 50 23.62 -20.48 -6.04
N GLY A 51 22.40 -20.00 -6.23
CA GLY A 51 22.01 -19.22 -7.40
C GLY A 51 21.83 -17.73 -7.10
N TRP A 52 21.52 -17.40 -5.87
CA TRP A 52 21.53 -16.02 -5.33
C TRP A 52 21.90 -16.04 -3.86
N LYS A 53 22.42 -14.95 -3.36
CA LYS A 53 22.77 -14.75 -1.95
C LYS A 53 22.78 -13.27 -1.62
N TYR A 54 22.73 -12.93 -0.34
CA TYR A 54 22.97 -11.57 0.13
C TYR A 54 23.96 -11.56 1.29
N ILE A 55 24.61 -10.42 1.48
CA ILE A 55 25.49 -10.13 2.61
C ILE A 55 24.92 -8.89 3.29
N ILE A 56 24.74 -8.94 4.60
CA ILE A 56 24.41 -7.74 5.38
C ILE A 56 25.72 -6.98 5.55
N THR A 57 25.76 -5.76 5.01
CA THR A 57 26.94 -4.88 5.04
C THR A 57 26.91 -3.95 6.22
N ASP A 58 25.71 -3.53 6.65
CA ASP A 58 25.58 -2.67 7.83
C ASP A 58 24.23 -2.85 8.54
N LYS A 59 24.22 -2.49 9.84
CA LYS A 59 23.01 -2.38 10.68
C LYS A 59 23.14 -1.16 11.56
N GLN A 60 22.19 -0.25 11.45
CA GLN A 60 22.18 1.00 12.19
C GLN A 60 20.90 1.20 12.97
N ILE A 61 21.00 1.88 14.10
CA ILE A 61 19.87 2.43 14.83
C ILE A 61 20.03 3.94 14.83
N ILE A 62 19.03 4.66 14.30
CA ILE A 62 19.06 6.11 14.16
C ILE A 62 17.87 6.70 14.92
N GLU A 63 18.17 7.65 15.80
CA GLU A 63 17.13 8.43 16.48
C GLU A 63 16.58 9.50 15.53
N GLY A 64 15.28 9.56 15.43
CA GLY A 64 14.54 10.57 14.69
C GLY A 64 13.89 11.60 15.61
N ALA A 65 12.97 12.39 15.05
CA ALA A 65 12.20 13.37 15.81
C ALA A 65 11.25 12.68 16.82
N ASP A 66 10.89 13.39 17.88
CA ASP A 66 9.85 13.02 18.85
C ASP A 66 10.09 11.67 19.56
N GLY A 67 11.36 11.21 19.60
CA GLY A 67 11.72 9.95 20.24
C GLY A 67 11.37 8.71 19.44
N VAL A 68 11.12 8.86 18.15
CA VAL A 68 11.05 7.76 17.17
C VAL A 68 12.46 7.25 16.94
N VAL A 69 12.64 5.93 16.91
CA VAL A 69 13.93 5.29 16.62
C VAL A 69 13.72 4.32 15.47
N CYS A 70 14.58 4.38 14.46
CA CYS A 70 14.53 3.53 13.29
C CYS A 70 15.75 2.62 13.20
N ALA A 71 15.52 1.37 12.84
CA ALA A 71 16.56 0.42 12.45
C ALA A 71 16.70 0.41 10.93
N PHE A 72 17.93 0.47 10.45
CA PHE A 72 18.27 0.32 9.04
C PHE A 72 19.18 -0.89 8.84
N VAL A 73 19.02 -1.53 7.69
CA VAL A 73 19.86 -2.65 7.26
C VAL A 73 20.28 -2.40 5.83
N ASP A 74 21.57 -2.47 5.57
CA ASP A 74 22.16 -2.42 4.25
C ASP A 74 22.61 -3.81 3.83
N ILE A 75 22.37 -4.16 2.58
CA ILE A 75 22.75 -5.44 1.99
C ILE A 75 23.39 -5.27 0.62
N ASP A 76 24.24 -6.24 0.28
CA ASP A 76 24.66 -6.56 -1.07
C ASP A 76 23.99 -7.85 -1.50
N LEU A 77 23.12 -7.79 -2.50
CA LEU A 77 22.52 -8.95 -3.18
C LEU A 77 23.40 -9.35 -4.36
N PHE A 78 23.60 -10.65 -4.51
CA PHE A 78 24.33 -11.27 -5.64
C PHE A 78 23.45 -12.31 -6.31
N VAL A 79 23.48 -12.36 -7.63
CA VAL A 79 22.80 -13.38 -8.43
C VAL A 79 23.81 -14.08 -9.35
N LYS A 80 23.54 -15.34 -9.69
CA LYS A 80 24.40 -16.09 -10.60
C LYS A 80 23.76 -16.17 -11.98
N ILE A 81 24.48 -15.71 -13.01
CA ILE A 81 24.06 -15.75 -14.41
C ILE A 81 25.16 -16.46 -15.22
N ASP A 82 24.77 -17.46 -16.00
CA ASP A 82 25.69 -18.26 -16.82
C ASP A 82 26.89 -18.85 -16.04
N GLY A 83 26.65 -19.17 -14.75
CA GLY A 83 27.67 -19.75 -13.87
C GLY A 83 28.51 -18.73 -13.10
N GLU A 84 28.44 -17.46 -13.41
CA GLU A 84 29.22 -16.38 -12.78
C GLU A 84 28.36 -15.54 -11.82
N TRP A 85 28.98 -15.09 -10.72
CA TRP A 85 28.33 -14.18 -9.78
C TRP A 85 28.33 -12.75 -10.32
N SER A 86 27.21 -12.07 -10.13
CA SER A 86 27.12 -10.63 -10.39
C SER A 86 28.00 -9.82 -9.44
N GLU A 87 28.24 -8.57 -9.80
CA GLU A 87 28.63 -7.53 -8.85
C GLU A 87 27.52 -7.29 -7.81
N ALA A 88 27.88 -6.58 -6.73
CA ALA A 88 26.95 -6.27 -5.64
C ALA A 88 25.76 -5.41 -6.13
N ILE A 89 24.55 -5.85 -5.84
CA ILE A 89 23.32 -5.11 -6.06
C ILE A 89 22.86 -4.59 -4.71
N GLN A 90 23.06 -3.32 -4.45
CA GLN A 90 22.83 -2.71 -3.15
C GLN A 90 21.34 -2.53 -2.83
N GLY A 91 20.99 -2.73 -1.57
CA GLY A 91 19.66 -2.45 -1.03
C GLY A 91 19.73 -1.96 0.40
N THR A 92 18.99 -0.89 0.68
CA THR A 92 18.81 -0.34 2.03
C THR A 92 17.36 -0.50 2.43
N GLY A 93 17.09 -0.97 3.63
CA GLY A 93 15.75 -1.10 4.18
C GLY A 93 15.66 -0.54 5.59
N GLY A 94 14.47 -0.05 5.95
CA GLY A 94 14.24 0.55 7.25
C GLY A 94 12.95 0.07 7.91
N SER A 95 12.96 0.05 9.26
CA SER A 95 11.78 -0.21 10.07
C SER A 95 11.86 0.52 11.39
N GLN A 96 10.71 0.88 11.97
CA GLN A 96 10.66 1.50 13.28
C GLN A 96 11.04 0.50 14.37
N PHE A 97 12.03 0.83 15.17
CA PHE A 97 12.40 0.13 16.40
C PHE A 97 11.57 0.65 17.58
N VAL A 98 11.49 1.98 17.72
CA VAL A 98 10.59 2.62 18.69
C VAL A 98 9.63 3.52 17.91
N SER A 99 8.34 3.24 18.02
CA SER A 99 7.27 4.08 17.50
C SER A 99 6.53 4.78 18.63
N VAL A 100 5.96 5.96 18.33
CA VAL A 100 5.06 6.67 19.24
C VAL A 100 3.64 6.43 18.77
N GLU A 101 2.88 5.70 19.57
CA GLU A 101 1.50 5.34 19.27
C GLU A 101 0.53 6.06 20.22
N ARG A 102 -0.78 5.91 19.95
CA ARG A 102 -1.81 6.55 20.80
C ARG A 102 -1.72 6.19 22.29
N ASN A 103 -1.23 4.97 22.59
CA ASN A 103 -1.12 4.44 23.95
C ASN A 103 0.29 4.60 24.55
N GLY A 104 1.18 5.34 23.89
CA GLY A 104 2.56 5.55 24.31
C GLY A 104 3.60 4.96 23.34
N LYS A 105 4.84 4.84 23.85
CA LYS A 105 5.94 4.28 23.05
C LYS A 105 5.83 2.75 22.98
N TYR A 106 6.02 2.22 21.79
CA TYR A 106 6.07 0.79 21.50
C TYR A 106 7.44 0.41 20.94
N THR A 107 8.06 -0.64 21.49
CA THR A 107 9.32 -1.20 21.00
C THR A 107 9.06 -2.44 20.16
N ASN A 108 9.54 -2.45 18.92
CA ASN A 108 9.40 -3.56 17.98
C ASN A 108 10.69 -4.38 17.94
N ASP A 109 10.66 -5.59 18.50
CA ASP A 109 11.78 -6.54 18.50
C ASP A 109 12.06 -7.18 17.13
N GLU A 110 11.12 -7.07 16.19
CA GLU A 110 11.26 -7.57 14.83
C GLU A 110 11.83 -6.55 13.84
N CYS A 111 12.15 -5.33 14.30
CA CYS A 111 12.53 -4.22 13.43
C CYS A 111 13.65 -4.56 12.43
N PHE A 112 14.69 -5.26 12.86
CA PHE A 112 15.79 -5.67 11.98
C PHE A 112 15.37 -6.73 10.94
N LYS A 113 14.46 -7.63 11.28
CA LYS A 113 13.90 -8.60 10.32
C LYS A 113 13.08 -7.87 9.23
N MET A 114 12.29 -6.89 9.65
CA MET A 114 11.50 -6.06 8.74
C MET A 114 12.40 -5.20 7.86
N ALA A 115 13.42 -4.54 8.43
CA ALA A 115 14.40 -3.75 7.70
C ALA A 115 15.17 -4.60 6.67
N LEU A 116 15.59 -5.81 7.03
CA LEU A 116 16.25 -6.73 6.12
C LEU A 116 15.33 -7.13 4.94
N THR A 117 14.06 -7.41 5.22
CA THR A 117 13.07 -7.73 4.19
C THR A 117 12.85 -6.56 3.23
N ASP A 118 12.84 -5.33 3.74
CA ASP A 118 12.73 -4.11 2.94
C ASP A 118 14.01 -3.90 2.10
N ALA A 119 15.20 -4.07 2.68
CA ALA A 119 16.48 -3.98 1.96
C ALA A 119 16.53 -4.97 0.77
N LEU A 120 16.13 -6.22 0.99
CA LEU A 120 16.04 -7.21 -0.08
C LEU A 120 15.04 -6.79 -1.16
N SER A 121 13.91 -6.21 -0.75
CA SER A 121 12.90 -5.69 -1.68
C SER A 121 13.45 -4.55 -2.53
N VAL A 122 14.28 -3.68 -1.96
CA VAL A 122 14.95 -2.58 -2.68
C VAL A 122 15.97 -3.12 -3.68
N ALA A 123 16.83 -4.05 -3.27
CA ALA A 123 17.80 -4.68 -4.19
C ALA A 123 17.09 -5.40 -5.36
N CYS A 124 16.00 -6.12 -5.09
CA CYS A 124 15.20 -6.80 -6.12
C CYS A 124 14.63 -5.86 -7.19
N LYS A 125 14.34 -4.59 -6.85
CA LYS A 125 13.85 -3.60 -7.84
C LYS A 125 14.88 -3.33 -8.93
N SER A 126 16.17 -3.35 -8.60
CA SER A 126 17.26 -3.17 -9.58
C SER A 126 17.33 -4.29 -10.60
N LEU A 127 16.81 -5.48 -10.28
CA LEU A 127 16.64 -6.60 -11.21
C LEU A 127 15.32 -6.54 -12.01
N GLY A 128 14.48 -5.53 -11.77
CA GLY A 128 13.15 -5.41 -12.39
C GLY A 128 12.05 -6.21 -11.70
N ILE A 129 12.32 -6.87 -10.56
CA ILE A 129 11.34 -7.70 -9.86
C ILE A 129 10.19 -6.83 -9.32
N GLY A 130 9.00 -7.02 -9.90
CA GLY A 130 7.81 -6.26 -9.57
C GLY A 130 7.75 -4.86 -10.16
N ALA A 131 8.55 -4.56 -11.18
CA ALA A 131 8.69 -3.23 -11.77
C ALA A 131 7.34 -2.63 -12.21
N ASN A 132 6.43 -3.43 -12.76
CA ASN A 132 5.15 -2.93 -13.29
C ASN A 132 4.22 -2.34 -12.20
N VAL A 133 4.39 -2.72 -10.94
CA VAL A 133 3.65 -2.09 -9.83
C VAL A 133 4.05 -0.62 -9.66
N TYR A 134 5.30 -0.29 -9.96
CA TYR A 134 5.83 1.08 -9.87
C TYR A 134 5.59 1.89 -11.14
N TRP A 135 5.50 1.23 -12.32
CA TRP A 135 5.19 1.87 -13.59
C TRP A 135 3.70 2.20 -13.73
N ALA A 136 2.81 1.37 -13.19
CA ALA A 136 1.37 1.45 -13.41
C ALA A 136 0.68 2.62 -12.69
N GLY A 137 1.42 3.62 -12.24
CA GLY A 137 0.86 4.92 -11.86
C GLY A 137 -0.19 4.87 -10.74
N GLY A 138 -0.02 4.02 -9.77
CA GLY A 138 -0.80 4.07 -8.53
C GLY A 138 -0.24 5.12 -7.56
N GLY A 139 0.04 6.35 -8.04
CA GLY A 139 0.57 7.41 -7.21
C GLY A 139 2.04 7.21 -6.83
N SER A 140 2.95 7.46 -7.74
CA SER A 140 4.34 7.72 -7.41
C SER A 140 4.40 8.98 -6.55
N LYS A 141 5.26 9.00 -5.51
CA LYS A 141 5.55 10.24 -4.76
C LYS A 141 6.09 11.37 -5.65
N TYR A 142 6.39 11.08 -6.90
CA TYR A 142 6.85 12.01 -7.93
C TYR A 142 5.73 12.44 -8.89
N ASP A 143 4.53 11.85 -8.80
CA ASP A 143 3.36 12.33 -9.53
C ASP A 143 2.85 13.60 -8.83
N THR A 144 3.57 14.70 -9.04
CA THR A 144 2.98 16.02 -8.83
C THR A 144 1.81 16.11 -9.81
N PRO A 145 0.58 16.46 -9.40
CA PRO A 145 -0.48 16.69 -10.35
C PRO A 145 -0.05 17.86 -11.25
N SER A 146 0.48 17.52 -12.43
CA SER A 146 0.66 18.51 -13.48
C SER A 146 -0.74 19.03 -13.82
N LYS A 147 -1.00 20.28 -13.48
CA LYS A 147 -2.13 21.03 -14.05
C LYS A 147 -1.96 20.96 -15.56
N GLU A 148 -3.00 20.40 -16.22
CA GLU A 148 -3.18 20.32 -17.67
C GLU A 148 -2.89 18.95 -18.30
N THR A 149 -3.84 18.02 -18.10
CA THR A 149 -4.22 17.05 -19.13
C THR A 149 -5.65 17.37 -19.58
N PRO A 150 -5.94 17.33 -20.90
CA PRO A 150 -7.30 17.52 -21.38
C PRO A 150 -8.23 16.47 -20.73
N PRO A 151 -9.49 16.78 -20.47
CA PRO A 151 -10.39 15.89 -19.77
C PRO A 151 -10.55 14.59 -20.53
N THR A 152 -10.09 13.49 -19.94
CA THR A 152 -10.49 12.14 -20.35
C THR A 152 -12.02 12.06 -20.24
N PRO A 153 -12.73 11.51 -21.23
CA PRO A 153 -14.17 11.43 -21.15
C PRO A 153 -14.60 10.69 -19.87
N PRO A 154 -15.62 11.17 -19.16
CA PRO A 154 -16.02 10.64 -17.87
C PRO A 154 -16.34 9.15 -18.01
N LYS A 155 -15.65 8.30 -17.21
CA LYS A 155 -16.15 6.95 -16.96
C LYS A 155 -17.55 7.13 -16.40
N GLN A 156 -18.54 6.59 -17.12
CA GLN A 156 -19.90 6.55 -16.66
C GLN A 156 -19.93 5.81 -15.33
N ASP A 157 -20.00 6.57 -14.23
CA ASP A 157 -20.41 6.04 -12.94
C ASP A 157 -21.81 5.45 -13.15
N LYS A 158 -21.94 4.14 -12.99
CA LYS A 158 -23.28 3.54 -12.84
C LYS A 158 -23.96 4.33 -11.72
N PRO A 159 -25.20 4.81 -11.90
CA PRO A 159 -25.88 5.63 -10.91
C PRO A 159 -25.90 4.87 -9.58
N LYS A 160 -25.25 5.43 -8.55
CA LYS A 160 -25.43 4.94 -7.19
C LYS A 160 -26.90 5.08 -6.86
N VAL A 161 -27.60 3.97 -6.73
CA VAL A 161 -28.98 3.93 -6.24
C VAL A 161 -28.93 4.58 -4.85
N LYS A 162 -29.54 5.77 -4.73
CA LYS A 162 -29.59 6.50 -3.45
C LYS A 162 -30.38 5.62 -2.47
N THR A 163 -29.77 5.32 -1.32
CA THR A 163 -30.46 4.55 -0.27
C THR A 163 -31.58 5.40 0.35
N PRO A 164 -32.63 4.81 0.92
CA PRO A 164 -33.69 5.56 1.63
C PRO A 164 -33.14 6.52 2.69
N ARG A 165 -32.02 6.17 3.31
CA ARG A 165 -31.29 7.03 4.24
C ARG A 165 -30.72 8.27 3.56
N ASP A 166 -30.10 8.10 2.37
CA ASP A 166 -29.51 9.23 1.62
C ASP A 166 -30.61 10.20 1.15
N LEU A 167 -31.76 9.68 0.78
CA LEU A 167 -32.92 10.46 0.38
C LEU A 167 -33.49 11.26 1.57
N LEU A 168 -33.60 10.66 2.76
CA LEU A 168 -34.03 11.34 3.97
C LEU A 168 -33.09 12.48 4.34
N ILE A 169 -31.78 12.26 4.32
CA ILE A 169 -30.76 13.30 4.61
C ILE A 169 -30.87 14.46 3.59
N ALA A 170 -31.06 14.16 2.33
CA ALA A 170 -31.22 15.20 1.30
C ALA A 170 -32.48 16.04 1.56
N LYS A 171 -33.61 15.40 1.90
CA LYS A 171 -34.89 16.07 2.15
C LYS A 171 -34.87 16.93 3.43
N LEU A 172 -34.22 16.45 4.49
CA LEU A 172 -34.03 17.23 5.72
C LEU A 172 -33.22 18.51 5.46
N LYS A 173 -32.13 18.39 4.68
CA LYS A 173 -31.34 19.56 4.28
C LYS A 173 -32.11 20.55 3.44
N GLU A 174 -32.95 20.09 2.54
CA GLU A 174 -33.84 20.94 1.72
C GLU A 174 -34.82 21.75 2.58
N LYS A 175 -35.35 21.13 3.64
CA LYS A 175 -36.24 21.79 4.63
C LYS A 175 -35.49 22.58 5.72
N GLY A 176 -34.15 22.68 5.66
CA GLY A 176 -33.34 23.42 6.64
C GLY A 176 -33.21 22.73 7.99
N ILE A 177 -33.54 21.45 8.11
CA ILE A 177 -33.47 20.66 9.34
C ILE A 177 -32.13 19.98 9.44
N ASP A 178 -31.43 20.07 10.58
CA ASP A 178 -30.19 19.39 10.83
C ASP A 178 -30.40 17.85 10.88
N PRO A 179 -29.83 17.07 9.93
CA PRO A 179 -30.02 15.63 9.90
C PRO A 179 -29.49 14.90 11.14
N VAL A 180 -28.47 15.44 11.83
CA VAL A 180 -27.88 14.83 13.03
C VAL A 180 -28.81 15.02 14.23
N ALA A 181 -29.33 16.21 14.41
CA ALA A 181 -30.32 16.51 15.49
C ALA A 181 -31.58 15.68 15.27
N TYR A 182 -32.10 15.62 14.04
CA TYR A 182 -33.30 14.83 13.69
C TYR A 182 -33.08 13.33 13.92
N ALA A 183 -31.93 12.79 13.53
CA ALA A 183 -31.60 11.37 13.76
C ALA A 183 -31.56 11.04 15.26
N LYS A 184 -31.02 11.93 16.09
CA LYS A 184 -30.99 11.78 17.55
C LYS A 184 -32.37 11.82 18.16
N GLU A 185 -33.22 12.75 17.73
CA GLU A 185 -34.62 12.90 18.21
C GLU A 185 -35.45 11.65 17.84
N LYS A 186 -35.31 11.13 16.65
CA LYS A 186 -36.03 9.93 16.17
C LYS A 186 -35.35 8.60 16.54
N GLY A 187 -34.26 8.61 17.30
CA GLY A 187 -33.57 7.42 17.77
C GLY A 187 -32.94 6.57 16.64
N LEU A 188 -32.55 7.20 15.52
CA LEU A 188 -32.00 6.49 14.38
C LEU A 188 -30.54 6.09 14.62
N THR A 189 -30.22 4.82 14.36
CA THR A 189 -28.88 4.24 14.52
C THR A 189 -28.38 3.67 13.19
N LYS A 190 -27.16 3.13 13.20
CA LYS A 190 -26.60 2.44 12.01
C LYS A 190 -27.39 1.19 11.62
N ASP A 191 -28.06 0.58 12.58
CA ASP A 191 -28.81 -0.67 12.42
C ASP A 191 -30.30 -0.44 12.19
N THR A 192 -30.73 0.82 12.00
CA THR A 192 -32.13 1.15 11.72
C THR A 192 -32.57 0.57 10.36
N PRO A 193 -33.66 -0.22 10.29
CA PRO A 193 -34.15 -0.82 9.06
C PRO A 193 -34.52 0.21 7.98
N GLU A 194 -34.33 -0.12 6.72
CA GLU A 194 -34.63 0.77 5.58
C GLU A 194 -36.09 1.20 5.52
N GLU A 195 -37.04 0.36 5.96
CA GLU A 195 -38.46 0.66 6.03
C GLU A 195 -38.76 1.85 6.96
N THR A 196 -38.00 2.03 8.02
CA THR A 196 -38.11 3.18 8.93
C THR A 196 -37.77 4.48 8.21
N TYR A 197 -36.70 4.47 7.42
CA TYR A 197 -36.31 5.65 6.61
C TYR A 197 -37.34 5.99 5.54
N LYS A 198 -37.99 5.01 4.92
CA LYS A 198 -39.07 5.23 3.95
C LYS A 198 -40.31 5.87 4.60
N LYS A 199 -40.70 5.42 5.81
CA LYS A 199 -41.80 6.01 6.56
C LYS A 199 -41.54 7.48 6.93
N LEU A 200 -40.36 7.78 7.44
CA LEU A 200 -39.97 9.14 7.82
C LEU A 200 -39.87 10.07 6.58
N LEU A 201 -39.46 9.54 5.43
CA LEU A 201 -39.52 10.28 4.16
C LEU A 201 -40.94 10.66 3.78
N ALA A 202 -41.88 9.73 3.85
CA ALA A 202 -43.29 9.97 3.54
C ALA A 202 -43.91 11.01 4.50
N GLU A 203 -43.53 11.00 5.78
CA GLU A 203 -43.98 12.01 6.78
C GLU A 203 -43.48 13.42 6.46
N LEU A 204 -42.33 13.55 5.78
CA LEU A 204 -41.74 14.83 5.38
C LEU A 204 -42.30 15.37 4.05
N GLU A 205 -43.03 14.58 3.31
CA GLU A 205 -43.67 14.96 2.04
C GLU A 205 -45.09 15.50 2.18
N VAL A 206 -45.67 15.39 3.39
CA VAL A 206 -46.93 15.99 3.79
C VAL A 206 -46.70 17.35 4.41
#